data_0a7f24feb62d2e7a4e73874da1684149
#
_entry.id   0a7f24feb62d2e7a4e73874da1684149
#
_cell.length_a   1.000
_cell.length_b   1.000
_cell.length_c   1.000
_cell.angle_alpha   90.00
_cell.angle_beta   90.00
_cell.angle_gamma   90.00
#
_symmetry.space_group_name_H-M   'P 1'
#
loop_
_entity.id
_entity.type
_entity.pdbx_description
1 polymer ?
#
loop_
_entity_poly.entity_id
_entity_poly.type
_entity_poly.pdbx_seq_one_letter_code
_entity_poly.pdbx_strand_id
1 'polypeptide(L)'
;MRRIFIALAILLALGNTAEAKNYITLESPSGNTIVDETGKWILGPYKDLHVNYIIDFGENYAYASFYDNGQKRYINLNTMVYLPAGYDYEFSYEYAKALTKGGFKLVKSDGTYAINDVVSAYNYCSDNLIYGKKGEFWYLYNISTGSLVIDNPITSTWENVNKYYNGSGAVV
;
A
#
# COMPACT_ATOMS: atom_id res chain seq x y z
N MET A 1 -35.57 3.58 -26.11
CA MET A 1 -35.12 2.40 -25.34
C MET A 1 -33.64 2.16 -25.67
N ARG A 2 -32.72 2.54 -24.79
CA ARG A 2 -31.27 2.29 -24.97
C ARG A 2 -30.96 0.95 -24.34
N ARG A 3 -30.46 0.01 -25.12
CA ARG A 3 -30.02 -1.31 -24.66
C ARG A 3 -28.67 -1.15 -23.96
N ILE A 4 -28.65 -1.40 -22.64
CA ILE A 4 -27.43 -1.51 -21.87
C ILE A 4 -26.88 -2.92 -22.13
N PHE A 5 -25.75 -3.03 -22.83
CA PHE A 5 -25.03 -4.30 -22.94
C PHE A 5 -24.20 -4.49 -21.65
N ILE A 6 -24.70 -5.35 -20.75
CA ILE A 6 -23.94 -5.84 -19.61
C ILE A 6 -23.15 -7.05 -20.13
N ALA A 7 -21.85 -6.90 -20.28
CA ALA A 7 -20.95 -8.04 -20.50
C ALA A 7 -20.70 -8.71 -19.15
N LEU A 8 -21.44 -9.77 -18.85
CA LEU A 8 -21.27 -10.58 -17.65
C LEU A 8 -20.17 -11.62 -17.95
N ALA A 9 -18.94 -11.37 -17.50
CA ALA A 9 -17.89 -12.38 -17.48
C ALA A 9 -17.98 -13.12 -16.13
N ILE A 10 -18.60 -14.30 -16.12
CA ILE A 10 -18.62 -15.20 -14.97
C ILE A 10 -17.35 -16.03 -15.01
N LEU A 11 -16.44 -15.81 -14.05
CA LEU A 11 -15.33 -16.71 -13.76
C LEU A 11 -15.62 -17.41 -12.42
N LEU A 12 -16.08 -18.65 -12.48
CA LEU A 12 -16.24 -19.54 -11.34
C LEU A 12 -14.86 -20.17 -11.02
N ALA A 13 -14.25 -19.76 -9.92
CA ALA A 13 -13.17 -20.51 -9.30
C ALA A 13 -13.59 -20.90 -7.89
N LEU A 14 -13.84 -22.18 -7.69
CA LEU A 14 -14.10 -22.79 -6.38
C LEU A 14 -12.74 -23.05 -5.68
N GLY A 15 -12.51 -22.39 -4.56
CA GLY A 15 -11.37 -22.67 -3.67
C GLY A 15 -11.48 -21.76 -2.45
N ASN A 16 -11.62 -22.35 -1.25
CA ASN A 16 -11.60 -21.66 0.04
C ASN A 16 -10.21 -21.04 0.31
N THR A 17 -9.99 -19.84 -0.18
CA THR A 17 -8.93 -18.91 0.23
C THR A 17 -9.62 -17.59 0.54
N ALA A 18 -9.07 -16.80 1.45
CA ALA A 18 -9.58 -15.47 1.76
C ALA A 18 -10.02 -14.79 0.46
N GLU A 19 -11.33 -14.50 0.34
CA GLU A 19 -11.91 -14.06 -0.94
C GLU A 19 -11.24 -12.78 -1.40
N ALA A 20 -10.38 -12.94 -2.40
CA ALA A 20 -9.81 -11.81 -3.10
C ALA A 20 -10.96 -11.04 -3.74
N LYS A 21 -11.31 -9.90 -3.15
CA LYS A 21 -12.36 -9.03 -3.69
C LYS A 21 -11.96 -8.57 -5.08
N ASN A 22 -12.73 -8.96 -6.07
CA ASN A 22 -12.54 -8.47 -7.42
C ASN A 22 -13.33 -7.16 -7.59
N TYR A 23 -12.65 -6.14 -8.07
CA TYR A 23 -13.26 -4.85 -8.37
C TYR A 23 -13.31 -4.66 -9.87
N ILE A 24 -14.46 -4.18 -10.37
CA ILE A 24 -14.70 -3.93 -11.78
C ILE A 24 -14.82 -2.42 -12.00
N THR A 25 -14.08 -1.89 -12.96
CA THR A 25 -14.22 -0.50 -13.37
C THR A 25 -15.27 -0.40 -14.48
N LEU A 26 -16.31 0.40 -14.25
CA LEU A 26 -17.35 0.72 -15.22
C LEU A 26 -17.10 2.14 -15.74
N GLU A 27 -17.02 2.27 -17.07
CA GLU A 27 -16.86 3.56 -17.74
C GLU A 27 -18.21 4.19 -18.04
N SER A 28 -18.33 5.50 -17.82
CA SER A 28 -19.49 6.29 -18.18
C SER A 28 -19.09 7.70 -18.62
N PRO A 29 -19.98 8.45 -19.31
CA PRO A 29 -19.71 9.85 -19.66
C PRO A 29 -19.46 10.78 -18.46
N SER A 30 -19.93 10.40 -17.28
CA SER A 30 -19.73 11.16 -16.04
C SER A 30 -18.42 10.79 -15.30
N GLY A 31 -17.70 9.78 -15.77
CA GLY A 31 -16.49 9.26 -15.17
C GLY A 31 -16.54 7.76 -14.91
N ASN A 32 -15.46 7.22 -14.40
CA ASN A 32 -15.32 5.81 -14.08
C ASN A 32 -15.85 5.51 -12.68
N THR A 33 -16.42 4.35 -12.49
CA THR A 33 -16.99 3.86 -11.23
C THR A 33 -16.43 2.49 -10.92
N ILE A 34 -16.08 2.23 -9.67
CA ILE A 34 -15.69 0.89 -9.20
C ILE A 34 -16.89 0.23 -8.55
N VAL A 35 -17.16 -1.00 -8.94
CA VAL A 35 -18.11 -1.92 -8.32
C VAL A 35 -17.40 -3.19 -7.87
N ASP A 36 -17.94 -3.88 -6.86
CA ASP A 36 -17.47 -5.21 -6.48
C ASP A 36 -18.08 -6.30 -7.39
N GLU A 37 -17.72 -7.55 -7.17
CA GLU A 37 -18.21 -8.72 -7.92
C GLU A 37 -19.72 -8.93 -7.82
N THR A 38 -20.38 -8.34 -6.83
CA THR A 38 -21.85 -8.37 -6.66
C THR A 38 -22.55 -7.27 -7.45
N GLY A 39 -21.79 -6.34 -8.05
CA GLY A 39 -22.29 -5.14 -8.71
C GLY A 39 -22.59 -3.99 -7.75
N LYS A 40 -22.21 -4.11 -6.48
CA LYS A 40 -22.37 -3.03 -5.52
C LYS A 40 -21.37 -1.91 -5.81
N TRP A 41 -21.88 -0.68 -5.79
CA TRP A 41 -21.08 0.53 -5.97
C TRP A 41 -20.11 0.73 -4.80
N ILE A 42 -18.83 0.90 -5.11
CA ILE A 42 -17.76 1.10 -4.15
C ILE A 42 -17.22 2.53 -4.19
N LEU A 43 -16.92 3.05 -5.40
CA LEU A 43 -16.28 4.35 -5.55
C LEU A 43 -16.65 4.98 -6.90
N GLY A 44 -16.73 6.30 -6.97
CA GLY A 44 -16.94 7.06 -8.20
C GLY A 44 -18.32 7.76 -8.26
N PRO A 45 -18.73 8.33 -9.42
CA PRO A 45 -17.91 8.44 -10.64
C PRO A 45 -16.80 9.49 -10.48
N TYR A 46 -15.59 9.16 -10.92
CA TYR A 46 -14.46 10.09 -10.99
C TYR A 46 -13.78 10.03 -12.34
N LYS A 47 -13.28 11.16 -12.82
CA LYS A 47 -12.37 11.17 -13.96
C LYS A 47 -11.04 10.53 -13.54
N ASP A 48 -10.42 9.83 -14.49
CA ASP A 48 -9.11 9.21 -14.29
C ASP A 48 -9.04 8.27 -13.06
N LEU A 49 -10.15 7.57 -12.80
CA LEU A 49 -10.20 6.53 -11.78
C LEU A 49 -9.53 5.26 -12.31
N HIS A 50 -8.47 4.84 -11.65
CA HIS A 50 -7.69 3.64 -11.97
C HIS A 50 -7.60 2.72 -10.76
N VAL A 51 -7.67 1.40 -11.02
CA VAL A 51 -7.44 0.37 -10.00
C VAL A 51 -6.09 -0.30 -10.27
N ASN A 52 -5.27 -0.38 -9.23
CA ASN A 52 -4.01 -1.11 -9.23
C ASN A 52 -4.17 -2.34 -8.36
N TYR A 53 -3.94 -3.51 -8.94
CA TYR A 53 -3.93 -4.78 -8.22
C TYR A 53 -2.51 -5.21 -7.94
N ILE A 54 -2.28 -5.67 -6.73
CA ILE A 54 -1.04 -6.31 -6.32
C ILE A 54 -1.41 -7.70 -5.84
N ILE A 55 -0.93 -8.70 -6.56
CA ILE A 55 -1.15 -10.11 -6.25
C ILE A 55 0.17 -10.66 -5.71
N ASP A 56 0.20 -11.07 -4.46
CA ASP A 56 1.37 -11.68 -3.86
C ASP A 56 0.95 -12.77 -2.86
N PHE A 57 1.60 -13.95 -2.92
CA PHE A 57 1.34 -15.11 -2.06
C PHE A 57 -0.14 -15.51 -1.88
N GLY A 58 -0.97 -15.25 -2.90
CA GLY A 58 -2.40 -15.59 -2.86
C GLY A 58 -3.30 -14.55 -2.20
N GLU A 59 -2.76 -13.44 -1.73
CA GLU A 59 -3.53 -12.28 -1.28
C GLU A 59 -3.60 -11.22 -2.37
N ASN A 60 -4.77 -10.60 -2.53
CA ASN A 60 -4.98 -9.52 -3.47
C ASN A 60 -5.14 -8.21 -2.73
N TYR A 61 -4.26 -7.26 -3.02
CA TYR A 61 -4.38 -5.88 -2.56
C TYR A 61 -4.83 -5.02 -3.72
N ALA A 62 -5.88 -4.24 -3.52
CA ALA A 62 -6.42 -3.34 -4.51
C ALA A 62 -6.35 -1.90 -4.01
N TYR A 63 -5.73 -1.04 -4.79
CA TYR A 63 -5.68 0.39 -4.55
C TYR A 63 -6.32 1.13 -5.72
N ALA A 64 -7.09 2.16 -5.44
CA ALA A 64 -7.58 3.06 -6.48
C ALA A 64 -6.90 4.42 -6.38
N SER A 65 -6.65 5.03 -7.55
CA SER A 65 -6.24 6.43 -7.66
C SER A 65 -7.26 7.19 -8.51
N PHE A 66 -7.57 8.43 -8.14
CA PHE A 66 -8.53 9.28 -8.82
C PHE A 66 -8.28 10.75 -8.49
N TYR A 67 -8.91 11.65 -9.25
CA TYR A 67 -8.89 13.07 -8.95
C TYR A 67 -10.19 13.49 -8.26
N ASP A 68 -10.04 14.12 -7.09
CA ASP A 68 -11.12 14.73 -6.33
C ASP A 68 -10.78 16.21 -6.12
N ASN A 69 -11.64 17.09 -6.64
CA ASN A 69 -11.42 18.55 -6.60
C ASN A 69 -10.04 19.00 -7.10
N GLY A 70 -9.53 18.35 -8.16
CA GLY A 70 -8.21 18.63 -8.74
C GLY A 70 -7.02 18.07 -7.97
N GLN A 71 -7.24 17.38 -6.88
CA GLN A 71 -6.21 16.69 -6.11
C GLN A 71 -6.22 15.18 -6.39
N LYS A 72 -5.06 14.61 -6.66
CA LYS A 72 -4.92 13.17 -6.79
C LYS A 72 -5.03 12.52 -5.43
N ARG A 73 -5.92 11.54 -5.35
CA ARG A 73 -6.23 10.79 -4.13
C ARG A 73 -5.96 9.32 -4.36
N TYR A 74 -5.70 8.63 -3.27
CA TYR A 74 -5.47 7.19 -3.26
C TYR A 74 -6.26 6.56 -2.12
N ILE A 75 -6.84 5.40 -2.37
CA ILE A 75 -7.61 4.63 -1.40
C ILE A 75 -7.23 3.16 -1.50
N ASN A 76 -7.07 2.51 -0.35
CA ASN A 76 -7.01 1.05 -0.29
C ASN A 76 -8.45 0.52 -0.35
N LEU A 77 -8.79 -0.21 -1.40
CA LEU A 77 -10.15 -0.73 -1.62
C LEU A 77 -10.51 -1.89 -0.67
N ASN A 78 -9.52 -2.61 -0.15
CA ASN A 78 -9.74 -3.70 0.78
C ASN A 78 -10.17 -3.20 2.16
N THR A 79 -9.57 -2.10 2.62
CA THR A 79 -9.85 -1.49 3.92
C THR A 79 -10.76 -0.26 3.84
N MET A 80 -10.98 0.28 2.63
CA MET A 80 -11.69 1.54 2.37
C MET A 80 -11.05 2.75 3.06
N VAL A 81 -9.75 2.70 3.28
CA VAL A 81 -8.99 3.77 3.93
C VAL A 81 -8.25 4.61 2.90
N TYR A 82 -8.40 5.93 2.99
CA TYR A 82 -7.63 6.89 2.19
C TYR A 82 -6.18 6.95 2.66
N LEU A 83 -5.25 6.90 1.71
CA LEU A 83 -3.86 7.14 2.00
C LEU A 83 -3.58 8.64 2.22
N PRO A 84 -2.51 9.00 2.95
CA PRO A 84 -2.13 10.40 3.17
C PRO A 84 -2.07 11.21 1.87
N ALA A 85 -2.65 12.39 1.87
CA ALA A 85 -2.70 13.24 0.68
C ALA A 85 -1.37 13.92 0.38
N GLY A 86 -1.16 14.36 -0.88
CA GLY A 86 0.01 15.14 -1.29
C GLY A 86 1.20 14.32 -1.73
N TYR A 87 1.02 13.02 -1.93
CA TYR A 87 2.05 12.11 -2.44
C TYR A 87 1.54 11.38 -3.68
N ASP A 88 2.47 11.02 -4.59
CA ASP A 88 2.30 9.89 -5.49
C ASP A 88 2.74 8.61 -4.80
N TYR A 89 2.21 7.47 -5.24
CA TYR A 89 2.44 6.20 -4.56
C TYR A 89 2.97 5.12 -5.51
N GLU A 90 3.96 4.36 -5.01
CA GLU A 90 4.29 3.02 -5.49
C GLU A 90 3.76 2.00 -4.49
N PHE A 91 3.03 1.01 -4.99
CA PHE A 91 2.41 -0.01 -4.17
C PHE A 91 3.24 -1.28 -4.13
N SER A 92 3.35 -1.86 -2.96
CA SER A 92 3.89 -3.20 -2.74
C SER A 92 2.96 -3.98 -1.80
N TYR A 93 3.30 -5.23 -1.54
CA TYR A 93 2.50 -6.16 -0.77
C TYR A 93 2.02 -5.61 0.59
N GLU A 94 2.94 -5.21 1.46
CA GLU A 94 2.59 -4.79 2.83
C GLU A 94 2.44 -3.28 2.97
N TYR A 95 3.11 -2.51 2.10
CA TYR A 95 3.23 -1.07 2.25
C TYR A 95 3.08 -0.34 0.92
N ALA A 96 2.56 0.88 1.02
CA ALA A 96 2.62 1.85 -0.05
C ALA A 96 3.77 2.83 0.21
N LYS A 97 4.63 3.07 -0.79
CA LYS A 97 5.67 4.08 -0.72
C LYS A 97 5.10 5.43 -1.13
N ALA A 98 4.94 6.33 -0.18
CA ALA A 98 4.59 7.73 -0.44
C ALA A 98 5.82 8.47 -0.96
N LEU A 99 5.87 8.76 -2.26
CA LEU A 99 7.05 9.29 -2.93
C LEU A 99 7.33 10.75 -2.55
N THR A 100 8.61 11.05 -2.32
CA THR A 100 9.10 12.39 -1.97
C THR A 100 10.34 12.73 -2.81
N LYS A 101 10.81 13.99 -2.75
CA LYS A 101 12.00 14.42 -3.51
C LYS A 101 13.29 13.66 -3.13
N GLY A 102 13.40 13.12 -1.92
CA GLY A 102 14.64 12.49 -1.43
C GLY A 102 14.51 10.99 -1.15
N GLY A 103 13.39 10.37 -1.51
CA GLY A 103 13.09 8.98 -1.21
C GLY A 103 11.60 8.77 -1.03
N PHE A 104 11.19 8.01 -0.03
CA PHE A 104 9.79 7.73 0.26
C PHE A 104 9.54 7.60 1.76
N LYS A 105 8.29 7.78 2.16
CA LYS A 105 7.76 7.33 3.45
C LYS A 105 7.03 6.01 3.25
N LEU A 106 6.96 5.18 4.27
CA LEU A 106 6.30 3.88 4.19
C LEU A 106 4.95 3.93 4.90
N VAL A 107 3.88 3.64 4.15
CA VAL A 107 2.48 3.74 4.60
C VAL A 107 1.85 2.36 4.64
N LYS A 108 1.19 2.02 5.75
CA LYS A 108 0.44 0.77 5.94
C LYS A 108 -0.90 0.79 5.23
N SER A 109 -1.53 -0.37 5.13
CA SER A 109 -2.88 -0.54 4.55
C SER A 109 -3.98 0.24 5.29
N ASP A 110 -3.76 0.58 6.56
CA ASP A 110 -4.64 1.40 7.39
C ASP A 110 -4.42 2.91 7.24
N GLY A 111 -3.55 3.33 6.31
CA GLY A 111 -3.22 4.73 6.04
C GLY A 111 -2.25 5.38 7.02
N THR A 112 -1.81 4.67 8.05
CA THR A 112 -0.80 5.17 9.00
C THR A 112 0.61 4.85 8.51
N TYR A 113 1.62 5.57 9.04
CA TYR A 113 2.99 5.36 8.62
C TYR A 113 3.64 4.20 9.37
N ALA A 114 4.28 3.28 8.63
CA ALA A 114 5.26 2.32 9.16
C ALA A 114 6.64 2.97 9.34
N ILE A 115 6.99 3.91 8.43
CA ILE A 115 8.14 4.82 8.56
C ILE A 115 7.68 6.22 8.17
N ASN A 116 7.65 7.15 9.12
CA ASN A 116 7.24 8.53 8.85
C ASN A 116 8.38 9.43 8.36
N ASP A 117 9.62 9.00 8.49
CA ASP A 117 10.79 9.66 7.92
C ASP A 117 10.93 9.38 6.42
N VAL A 118 11.66 10.23 5.70
CA VAL A 118 12.04 9.98 4.32
C VAL A 118 13.25 9.05 4.29
N VAL A 119 13.07 7.88 3.66
CA VAL A 119 14.10 6.85 3.52
C VAL A 119 14.33 6.51 2.05
N SER A 120 15.52 6.04 1.71
CA SER A 120 15.89 5.62 0.35
C SER A 120 15.71 4.11 0.12
N ALA A 121 15.68 3.33 1.20
CA ALA A 121 15.44 1.89 1.20
C ALA A 121 14.85 1.45 2.54
N TYR A 122 14.26 0.27 2.58
CA TYR A 122 13.84 -0.37 3.83
C TYR A 122 14.13 -1.86 3.80
N ASN A 123 14.22 -2.45 4.99
CA ASN A 123 14.34 -3.89 5.19
C ASN A 123 13.49 -4.32 6.38
N TYR A 124 12.84 -5.45 6.22
CA TYR A 124 12.05 -6.06 7.27
C TYR A 124 12.97 -6.57 8.41
N CYS A 125 12.55 -6.36 9.64
CA CYS A 125 13.29 -6.82 10.80
C CYS A 125 12.49 -7.83 11.64
N SER A 126 11.25 -7.51 11.97
CA SER A 126 10.32 -8.37 12.69
C SER A 126 8.90 -7.81 12.57
N ASP A 127 7.91 -8.50 13.13
CA ASP A 127 6.50 -8.08 13.09
C ASP A 127 6.23 -6.64 13.55
N ASN A 128 7.10 -6.09 14.39
CA ASN A 128 6.95 -4.74 14.93
C ASN A 128 8.08 -3.78 14.58
N LEU A 129 9.12 -4.25 13.88
CA LEU A 129 10.34 -3.48 13.63
C LEU A 129 10.75 -3.54 12.16
N ILE A 130 11.16 -2.40 11.62
CA ILE A 130 11.61 -2.25 10.24
C ILE A 130 12.83 -1.33 10.18
N TYR A 131 13.80 -1.66 9.33
CA TYR A 131 14.91 -0.78 9.05
C TYR A 131 14.59 0.17 7.90
N GLY A 132 14.93 1.45 8.07
CA GLY A 132 14.89 2.47 7.03
C GLY A 132 16.28 3.07 6.80
N LYS A 133 16.70 3.21 5.52
CA LYS A 133 17.98 3.80 5.15
C LYS A 133 17.84 5.31 4.92
N LYS A 134 18.63 6.12 5.64
CA LYS A 134 18.74 7.57 5.46
C LYS A 134 20.20 7.92 5.14
N GLY A 135 20.49 8.36 3.93
CA GLY A 135 21.86 8.52 3.46
C GLY A 135 22.61 7.18 3.47
N GLU A 136 23.76 7.14 4.13
CA GLU A 136 24.59 5.93 4.25
C GLU A 136 24.21 5.02 5.42
N PHE A 137 23.30 5.46 6.28
CA PHE A 137 23.02 4.79 7.55
C PHE A 137 21.65 4.13 7.57
N TRP A 138 21.52 3.05 8.33
CA TRP A 138 20.29 2.38 8.65
C TRP A 138 19.79 2.78 10.03
N TYR A 139 18.49 2.92 10.17
CA TYR A 139 17.80 3.28 11.40
C TYR A 139 16.66 2.28 11.66
N LEU A 140 16.38 2.02 12.92
CA LEU A 140 15.33 1.10 13.33
C LEU A 140 14.06 1.87 13.68
N TYR A 141 12.93 1.48 13.07
CA TYR A 141 11.61 2.06 13.29
C TYR A 141 10.65 1.06 13.90
N ASN A 142 9.76 1.53 14.75
CA ASN A 142 8.61 0.76 15.21
C ASN A 142 7.48 0.90 14.18
N ILE A 143 7.03 -0.22 13.60
CA ILE A 143 6.00 -0.26 12.55
C ILE A 143 4.66 0.30 13.04
N SER A 144 4.31 0.04 14.31
CA SER A 144 3.02 0.47 14.86
C SER A 144 2.91 1.99 15.00
N THR A 145 4.01 2.66 15.32
CA THR A 145 4.05 4.12 15.56
C THR A 145 4.66 4.91 14.41
N GLY A 146 5.39 4.26 13.50
CA GLY A 146 6.17 4.90 12.45
C GLY A 146 7.39 5.70 12.94
N SER A 147 7.75 5.57 14.21
CA SER A 147 8.78 6.36 14.87
C SER A 147 10.08 5.60 15.03
N LEU A 148 11.19 6.34 15.12
CA LEU A 148 12.51 5.80 15.46
C LEU A 148 12.47 5.10 16.83
N VAL A 149 13.07 3.91 16.89
CA VAL A 149 13.29 3.16 18.16
C VAL A 149 14.61 3.55 18.80
N ILE A 150 15.64 3.72 17.96
CA ILE A 150 17.00 4.05 18.41
C ILE A 150 17.52 5.17 17.49
N ASP A 151 17.99 6.26 18.08
CA ASP A 151 18.53 7.43 17.37
C ASP A 151 20.01 7.24 16.97
N ASN A 152 20.59 6.09 17.21
CA ASN A 152 21.95 5.76 16.78
C ASN A 152 21.90 5.04 15.43
N PRO A 153 22.58 5.59 14.40
CA PRO A 153 22.63 4.95 13.11
C PRO A 153 23.43 3.65 13.14
N ILE A 154 22.93 2.65 12.43
CA ILE A 154 23.63 1.39 12.21
C ILE A 154 24.46 1.55 10.93
N THR A 155 25.77 1.36 11.01
CA THR A 155 26.63 1.43 9.82
C THR A 155 26.30 0.35 8.82
N SER A 156 26.29 0.70 7.54
CA SER A 156 25.66 0.02 6.42
C SER A 156 26.35 -1.25 5.93
N THR A 157 26.81 -2.13 6.77
CA THR A 157 27.15 -3.48 6.30
C THR A 157 26.02 -4.44 6.64
N TRP A 158 25.53 -5.14 5.62
CA TRP A 158 24.53 -6.21 5.72
C TRP A 158 24.85 -7.22 6.84
N GLU A 159 26.12 -7.44 7.11
CA GLU A 159 26.62 -8.27 8.21
C GLU A 159 26.24 -7.72 9.60
N ASN A 160 26.19 -6.42 9.78
CA ASN A 160 25.81 -5.82 11.06
C ASN A 160 24.30 -5.87 11.29
N VAL A 161 23.50 -5.72 10.26
CA VAL A 161 22.05 -5.86 10.35
C VAL A 161 21.67 -7.29 10.74
N ASN A 162 22.32 -8.30 10.15
CA ASN A 162 22.09 -9.71 10.49
C ASN A 162 22.62 -10.15 11.87
N LYS A 163 23.62 -9.47 12.44
CA LYS A 163 24.09 -9.77 13.81
C LYS A 163 23.06 -9.45 14.89
N TYR A 164 22.23 -8.43 14.67
CA TYR A 164 21.12 -8.12 15.57
C TYR A 164 19.94 -9.10 15.41
N TYR A 165 19.88 -9.86 14.31
CA TYR A 165 18.80 -10.79 14.00
C TYR A 165 18.96 -12.19 14.61
N ASN A 166 20.16 -12.60 15.01
CA ASN A 166 20.40 -13.94 15.52
C ASN A 166 20.04 -14.09 17.02
N GLY A 167 18.79 -13.78 17.37
CA GLY A 167 18.08 -14.46 18.46
C GLY A 167 18.52 -14.20 19.90
N SER A 168 19.46 -13.34 20.16
CA SER A 168 19.76 -12.90 21.54
C SER A 168 19.29 -11.44 21.72
N GLY A 169 18.05 -11.30 22.14
CA GLY A 169 17.42 -9.99 22.41
C GLY A 169 18.08 -9.22 23.54
N ALA A 170 19.28 -8.74 23.32
CA ALA A 170 19.92 -7.73 24.14
C ALA A 170 20.31 -6.59 23.19
N VAL A 171 19.44 -5.60 23.10
CA VAL A 171 19.84 -4.26 22.70
C VAL A 171 20.68 -3.69 23.85
N VAL A 172 21.97 -3.57 23.64
CA VAL A 172 22.87 -2.82 24.50
C VAL A 172 23.06 -1.43 23.93
#